data_b9895e584fd0b3f82de16d24625ff870
#
_entry.id   b9895e584fd0b3f82de16d24625ff870
#
_cell.length_a   1.000
_cell.length_b   1.000
_cell.length_c   1.000
_cell.angle_alpha   90.00
_cell.angle_beta   90.00
_cell.angle_gamma   90.00
#
_symmetry.space_group_name_H-M   'P 1'
#
loop_
_entity.id
_entity.type
_entity.pdbx_description
1 polymer ?
#
loop_
_entity_poly.entity_id
_entity_poly.type
_entity_poly.pdbx_seq_one_letter_code
_entity_poly.pdbx_strand_id
1 'polypeptide(L)'
;MMNQLLKILPDEKNLSNALDLSENEWKVWLCDRGLPAFSAKQVVQWIHQKGILDPEKHSNLSKSIRETLNKEFSWELPKINSHLISVDASEKFLLETHDGHLFEMVLMPYDNRVTLCISSQVGCRMGCTFCQTGKMGLKRNLTSGEILSQLHIARQNLQDRRITNVVFMGMGEPLDNYDEVVKACRLMVDKNGWGLSMHRVTVSTSGVVPYIQKLGKELPVRLAISLHEADDKKRSQMMPVNRKYPLAELKKALLEYPAHKRYGITIEYVMIEGKNDSIEEAKKLVKYLSGLKVKVNLIPINHFPGIEMNPSTADGLRRFQKYLSDRSIPAPIRYSRGQDISGGCGQLAAKHESELAMDPRVLHRNRRKKDRSA
;
A
#
# COMPACT_ATOMS: atom_id res chain seq x y z
N MET A 1 -24.71 5.82 -20.84
CA MET A 1 -23.63 6.30 -19.95
C MET A 1 -24.05 7.41 -18.98
N MET A 2 -25.30 7.87 -18.98
CA MET A 2 -25.79 8.96 -18.11
C MET A 2 -26.44 8.47 -16.80
N ASN A 3 -26.73 7.17 -16.65
CA ASN A 3 -27.49 6.63 -15.49
C ASN A 3 -26.66 5.99 -14.37
N GLN A 4 -25.32 6.04 -14.40
CA GLN A 4 -24.47 5.53 -13.31
C GLN A 4 -23.93 6.61 -12.36
N LEU A 5 -24.13 7.88 -12.67
CA LEU A 5 -23.68 9.01 -11.84
C LEU A 5 -24.74 9.49 -10.82
N LEU A 6 -25.96 8.96 -10.88
CA LEU A 6 -27.08 9.39 -10.02
C LEU A 6 -27.16 8.69 -8.64
N LYS A 7 -26.09 8.00 -8.21
CA LYS A 7 -26.03 7.34 -6.88
C LYS A 7 -25.20 8.08 -5.83
N ILE A 8 -24.90 9.35 -6.01
CA ILE A 8 -24.21 10.19 -5.01
C ILE A 8 -25.20 11.21 -4.42
N LEU A 9 -26.39 10.76 -4.04
CA LEU A 9 -27.20 11.53 -3.09
C LEU A 9 -27.01 10.90 -1.72
N PRO A 10 -26.53 11.64 -0.72
CA PRO A 10 -26.34 11.10 0.62
C PRO A 10 -27.69 10.73 1.22
N ASP A 11 -27.76 9.53 1.76
CA ASP A 11 -28.74 9.19 2.80
C ASP A 11 -28.51 10.17 3.97
N GLU A 12 -29.52 10.77 4.54
CA GLU A 12 -29.40 11.89 5.54
C GLU A 12 -28.54 11.57 6.78
N LYS A 13 -28.00 10.36 6.88
CA LYS A 13 -27.14 9.89 7.98
C LYS A 13 -25.69 9.60 7.62
N ASN A 14 -25.28 9.63 6.34
CA ASN A 14 -23.90 9.33 5.94
C ASN A 14 -23.43 10.28 4.85
N LEU A 15 -22.79 11.38 5.26
CA LEU A 15 -22.16 12.31 4.34
C LEU A 15 -21.01 11.60 3.59
N SER A 16 -20.93 11.79 2.27
CA SER A 16 -19.79 11.32 1.48
C SER A 16 -18.51 11.98 1.96
N ASN A 17 -17.40 11.24 2.00
CA ASN A 17 -16.12 11.83 2.38
C ASN A 17 -15.58 12.71 1.25
N ALA A 18 -15.23 13.96 1.56
CA ALA A 18 -14.69 14.91 0.59
C ALA A 18 -13.41 14.41 -0.11
N LEU A 19 -12.63 13.55 0.55
CA LEU A 19 -11.41 12.98 0.01
C LEU A 19 -11.67 11.95 -1.10
N ASP A 20 -12.90 11.46 -1.23
CA ASP A 20 -13.26 10.49 -2.26
C ASP A 20 -13.36 11.12 -3.67
N LEU A 21 -13.54 12.44 -3.79
CA LEU A 21 -13.86 13.06 -5.06
C LEU A 21 -12.59 13.49 -5.83
N SER A 22 -12.51 13.06 -7.08
CA SER A 22 -11.56 13.58 -8.07
C SER A 22 -11.91 15.00 -8.52
N GLU A 23 -10.99 15.72 -9.18
CA GLU A 23 -11.27 17.05 -9.72
C GLU A 23 -12.49 17.07 -10.66
N ASN A 24 -12.66 16.02 -11.47
CA ASN A 24 -13.80 15.94 -12.38
C ASN A 24 -15.14 15.73 -11.64
N GLU A 25 -15.14 14.91 -10.59
CA GLU A 25 -16.34 14.71 -9.75
C GLU A 25 -16.68 15.99 -8.99
N TRP A 26 -15.68 16.73 -8.50
CA TRP A 26 -15.88 18.07 -7.94
C TRP A 26 -16.47 19.05 -8.97
N LYS A 27 -16.02 19.03 -10.22
CA LYS A 27 -16.61 19.87 -11.28
C LYS A 27 -18.09 19.56 -11.49
N VAL A 28 -18.44 18.27 -11.60
CA VAL A 28 -19.84 17.84 -11.75
C VAL A 28 -20.68 18.32 -10.58
N TRP A 29 -20.21 18.04 -9.34
CA TRP A 29 -20.92 18.42 -8.12
C TRP A 29 -21.17 19.94 -8.01
N LEU A 30 -20.18 20.78 -8.38
CA LEU A 30 -20.32 22.22 -8.40
C LEU A 30 -21.32 22.68 -9.46
N CYS A 31 -21.22 22.16 -10.71
CA CYS A 31 -22.10 22.52 -11.80
C CYS A 31 -23.58 22.20 -11.48
N ASP A 32 -23.86 21.04 -10.86
CA ASP A 32 -25.21 20.62 -10.48
C ASP A 32 -25.86 21.60 -9.47
N ARG A 33 -25.04 22.42 -8.79
CA ARG A 33 -25.48 23.44 -7.82
C ARG A 33 -25.39 24.88 -8.34
N GLY A 34 -25.13 25.03 -9.64
CA GLY A 34 -24.92 26.38 -10.25
C GLY A 34 -23.67 27.08 -9.75
N LEU A 35 -22.71 26.35 -9.15
CA LEU A 35 -21.47 26.89 -8.64
C LEU A 35 -20.36 26.82 -9.70
N PRO A 36 -19.34 27.70 -9.65
CA PRO A 36 -18.31 27.78 -10.69
C PRO A 36 -17.45 26.51 -10.78
N ALA A 37 -17.42 25.86 -11.93
CA ALA A 37 -16.65 24.63 -12.18
C ALA A 37 -15.14 24.75 -11.90
N PHE A 38 -14.55 25.96 -12.10
CA PHE A 38 -13.12 26.20 -11.84
C PHE A 38 -12.75 26.03 -10.37
N SER A 39 -13.73 26.18 -9.44
CA SER A 39 -13.53 26.00 -8.02
C SER A 39 -13.16 24.57 -7.64
N ALA A 40 -13.47 23.58 -8.50
CA ALA A 40 -13.07 22.17 -8.29
C ALA A 40 -11.56 22.00 -8.10
N LYS A 41 -10.79 22.67 -8.95
CA LYS A 41 -9.32 22.68 -8.82
C LYS A 41 -8.88 23.29 -7.49
N GLN A 42 -9.53 24.35 -7.06
CA GLN A 42 -9.22 25.01 -5.78
C GLN A 42 -9.53 24.07 -4.60
N VAL A 43 -10.66 23.38 -4.62
CA VAL A 43 -11.02 22.37 -3.60
C VAL A 43 -9.95 21.28 -3.53
N VAL A 44 -9.57 20.67 -4.66
CA VAL A 44 -8.53 19.64 -4.72
C VAL A 44 -7.18 20.13 -4.18
N GLN A 45 -6.81 21.38 -4.50
CA GLN A 45 -5.58 22.00 -3.99
C GLN A 45 -5.63 22.20 -2.47
N TRP A 46 -6.75 22.64 -1.92
CA TRP A 46 -6.90 22.81 -0.48
C TRP A 46 -6.80 21.46 0.25
N ILE A 47 -7.52 20.47 -0.23
CA ILE A 47 -7.51 19.12 0.36
C ILE A 47 -6.11 18.50 0.26
N HIS A 48 -5.63 18.26 -0.94
CA HIS A 48 -4.49 17.37 -1.15
C HIS A 48 -3.14 18.10 -1.17
N GLN A 49 -3.05 19.26 -1.84
CA GLN A 49 -1.78 19.97 -1.94
C GLN A 49 -1.44 20.69 -0.62
N LYS A 50 -2.39 21.44 -0.05
CA LYS A 50 -2.19 22.16 1.20
C LYS A 50 -2.46 21.30 2.44
N GLY A 51 -3.30 20.26 2.34
CA GLY A 51 -3.66 19.38 3.44
C GLY A 51 -4.61 20.00 4.46
N ILE A 52 -5.41 20.98 4.03
CA ILE A 52 -6.37 21.69 4.88
C ILE A 52 -7.75 21.11 4.60
N LEU A 53 -8.29 20.40 5.58
CA LEU A 53 -9.58 19.71 5.50
C LEU A 53 -10.74 20.54 6.05
N ASP A 54 -10.49 21.72 6.59
CA ASP A 54 -11.51 22.63 7.08
C ASP A 54 -11.91 23.61 5.96
N PRO A 55 -13.13 23.49 5.36
CA PRO A 55 -13.58 24.37 4.28
C PRO A 55 -13.59 25.85 4.66
N GLU A 56 -13.78 26.21 5.93
CA GLU A 56 -13.77 27.62 6.35
C GLU A 56 -12.40 28.29 6.11
N LYS A 57 -11.34 27.50 6.06
CA LYS A 57 -9.98 27.98 5.78
C LYS A 57 -9.66 28.06 4.28
N HIS A 58 -10.57 27.64 3.40
CA HIS A 58 -10.38 27.70 1.94
C HIS A 58 -10.60 29.14 1.42
N SER A 59 -9.69 30.02 1.72
CA SER A 59 -9.83 31.49 1.61
C SER A 59 -10.12 32.01 0.19
N ASN A 60 -9.79 31.27 -0.87
CA ASN A 60 -10.07 31.64 -2.25
C ASN A 60 -11.37 31.02 -2.80
N LEU A 61 -12.13 30.32 -1.97
CA LEU A 61 -13.51 29.91 -2.27
C LEU A 61 -14.50 30.92 -1.71
N SER A 62 -15.61 31.13 -2.43
CA SER A 62 -16.69 31.98 -1.92
C SER A 62 -17.30 31.41 -0.63
N LYS A 63 -17.88 32.27 0.19
CA LYS A 63 -18.56 31.86 1.42
C LYS A 63 -19.64 30.82 1.14
N SER A 64 -20.44 31.04 0.10
CA SER A 64 -21.50 30.10 -0.33
C SER A 64 -20.94 28.70 -0.63
N ILE A 65 -19.81 28.60 -1.36
CA ILE A 65 -19.17 27.30 -1.65
C ILE A 65 -18.74 26.63 -0.33
N ARG A 66 -18.07 27.34 0.56
CA ARG A 66 -17.56 26.80 1.83
C ARG A 66 -18.68 26.27 2.73
N GLU A 67 -19.77 27.01 2.86
CA GLU A 67 -20.96 26.62 3.61
C GLU A 67 -21.61 25.35 3.02
N THR A 68 -21.70 25.26 1.69
CA THR A 68 -22.25 24.08 1.01
C THR A 68 -21.35 22.86 1.19
N LEU A 69 -20.01 23.03 1.08
CA LEU A 69 -19.03 21.97 1.32
C LEU A 69 -19.14 21.43 2.75
N ASN A 70 -19.24 22.30 3.76
CA ASN A 70 -19.41 21.88 5.15
C ASN A 70 -20.69 21.12 5.41
N LYS A 71 -21.77 21.50 4.71
CA LYS A 71 -23.09 20.87 4.89
C LYS A 71 -23.19 19.49 4.25
N GLU A 72 -22.54 19.28 3.09
CA GLU A 72 -22.80 18.11 2.24
C GLU A 72 -21.70 17.04 2.31
N PHE A 73 -20.54 17.33 2.91
CA PHE A 73 -19.43 16.39 3.00
C PHE A 73 -18.92 16.18 4.41
N SER A 74 -18.49 14.94 4.66
CA SER A 74 -17.60 14.64 5.79
C SER A 74 -16.15 14.99 5.43
N TRP A 75 -15.42 15.56 6.37
CA TRP A 75 -14.01 15.95 6.28
C TRP A 75 -13.15 15.16 7.26
N GLU A 76 -13.76 14.16 7.88
CA GLU A 76 -13.11 13.36 8.91
C GLU A 76 -12.12 12.36 8.33
N LEU A 77 -11.01 12.22 9.00
CA LEU A 77 -10.03 11.16 8.75
C LEU A 77 -10.37 9.94 9.60
N PRO A 78 -9.96 8.73 9.20
CA PRO A 78 -9.99 7.57 10.06
C PRO A 78 -9.37 7.85 11.42
N LYS A 79 -9.98 7.33 12.48
CA LYS A 79 -9.52 7.50 13.84
C LYS A 79 -8.22 6.72 14.05
N ILE A 80 -7.25 7.34 14.73
CA ILE A 80 -6.03 6.64 15.16
C ILE A 80 -6.35 5.91 16.47
N ASN A 81 -6.40 4.59 16.44
CA ASN A 81 -6.61 3.76 17.61
C ASN A 81 -5.31 3.40 18.32
N SER A 82 -4.22 3.30 17.57
CA SER A 82 -2.90 3.00 18.12
C SER A 82 -1.81 3.60 17.23
N HIS A 83 -0.73 4.07 17.85
CA HIS A 83 0.44 4.60 17.19
C HIS A 83 1.69 4.06 17.86
N LEU A 84 2.45 3.22 17.18
CA LEU A 84 3.65 2.56 17.67
C LEU A 84 4.88 3.07 16.94
N ILE A 85 5.94 3.36 17.69
CA ILE A 85 7.21 3.84 17.16
C ILE A 85 8.28 2.77 17.37
N SER A 86 8.91 2.34 16.29
CA SER A 86 10.00 1.38 16.26
C SER A 86 11.33 2.00 16.68
N VAL A 87 12.26 1.15 17.10
CA VAL A 87 13.66 1.55 17.37
C VAL A 87 14.38 2.07 16.12
N ASP A 88 13.89 1.73 14.93
CA ASP A 88 14.42 2.23 13.64
C ASP A 88 13.69 3.48 13.13
N ALA A 89 12.91 4.13 14.00
CA ALA A 89 12.07 5.29 13.74
C ALA A 89 10.93 5.04 12.73
N SER A 90 10.61 3.80 12.38
CA SER A 90 9.37 3.51 11.66
C SER A 90 8.18 3.62 12.59
N GLU A 91 7.07 4.10 12.07
CA GLU A 91 5.85 4.34 12.83
C GLU A 91 4.71 3.53 12.23
N LYS A 92 4.03 2.73 13.04
CA LYS A 92 2.84 1.97 12.65
C LYS A 92 1.60 2.57 13.28
N PHE A 93 0.60 2.82 12.46
CA PHE A 93 -0.70 3.34 12.88
C PHE A 93 -1.76 2.26 12.68
N LEU A 94 -2.57 2.03 13.69
CA LEU A 94 -3.83 1.30 13.60
C LEU A 94 -4.94 2.34 13.44
N LEU A 95 -5.63 2.27 12.31
CA LEU A 95 -6.66 3.20 11.90
C LEU A 95 -8.03 2.53 11.93
N GLU A 96 -9.05 3.27 12.33
CA GLU A 96 -10.44 2.84 12.32
C GLU A 96 -11.23 3.68 11.33
N THR A 97 -11.90 2.99 10.41
CA THR A 97 -12.81 3.58 9.45
C THR A 97 -14.10 4.04 10.14
N HIS A 98 -14.89 4.89 9.48
CA HIS A 98 -16.15 5.37 10.01
C HIS A 98 -17.17 4.24 10.36
N ASP A 99 -17.12 3.14 9.62
CA ASP A 99 -17.93 1.95 9.86
C ASP A 99 -17.31 0.93 10.83
N GLY A 100 -16.26 1.35 11.59
CA GLY A 100 -15.65 0.58 12.68
C GLY A 100 -14.67 -0.51 12.26
N HIS A 101 -14.26 -0.54 10.99
CA HIS A 101 -13.25 -1.48 10.54
C HIS A 101 -11.82 -0.98 10.79
N LEU A 102 -10.93 -1.91 11.12
CA LEU A 102 -9.54 -1.61 11.43
C LEU A 102 -8.61 -1.94 10.27
N PHE A 103 -7.66 -1.07 10.00
CA PHE A 103 -6.57 -1.29 9.04
C PHE A 103 -5.29 -0.56 9.50
N GLU A 104 -4.15 -0.95 8.95
CA GLU A 104 -2.86 -0.42 9.39
C GLU A 104 -2.11 0.27 8.25
N MET A 105 -1.31 1.27 8.59
CA MET A 105 -0.29 1.85 7.72
C MET A 105 1.05 1.96 8.43
N VAL A 106 2.14 2.07 7.66
CA VAL A 106 3.50 2.20 8.22
C VAL A 106 4.23 3.37 7.56
N LEU A 107 4.64 4.33 8.38
CA LEU A 107 5.48 5.45 7.99
C LEU A 107 6.95 5.10 8.23
N MET A 108 7.78 5.21 7.21
CA MET A 108 9.20 4.83 7.26
C MET A 108 10.09 6.01 6.86
N PRO A 109 10.58 6.79 7.84
CA PRO A 109 11.56 7.82 7.59
C PRO A 109 12.96 7.21 7.34
N TYR A 110 13.65 7.73 6.31
CA TYR A 110 15.05 7.49 6.00
C TYR A 110 15.74 8.85 5.91
N ASP A 111 17.05 8.92 5.93
CA ASP A 111 17.79 10.18 5.92
C ASP A 111 17.34 11.15 4.82
N ASN A 112 17.22 10.66 3.59
CA ASN A 112 16.91 11.47 2.40
C ASN A 112 15.51 11.22 1.80
N ARG A 113 14.68 10.42 2.44
CA ARG A 113 13.31 10.11 1.94
C ARG A 113 12.39 9.72 3.09
N VAL A 114 11.10 9.89 2.84
CA VAL A 114 10.03 9.33 3.68
C VAL A 114 9.17 8.45 2.82
N THR A 115 9.05 7.17 3.18
CA THR A 115 8.21 6.20 2.47
C THR A 115 6.99 5.90 3.33
N LEU A 116 5.81 5.98 2.76
CA LEU A 116 4.57 5.56 3.38
C LEU A 116 4.10 4.25 2.75
N CYS A 117 3.94 3.23 3.58
CA CYS A 117 3.33 1.95 3.22
C CYS A 117 1.85 2.01 3.59
N ILE A 118 0.99 1.94 2.59
CA ILE A 118 -0.46 2.12 2.73
C ILE A 118 -1.23 0.85 2.41
N SER A 119 -2.40 0.76 3.02
CA SER A 119 -3.39 -0.30 2.82
C SER A 119 -4.40 0.10 1.74
N SER A 120 -4.93 -0.89 1.04
CA SER A 120 -5.97 -0.75 0.02
C SER A 120 -7.27 -1.46 0.37
N GLN A 121 -7.25 -2.33 1.37
CA GLN A 121 -8.40 -3.13 1.80
C GLN A 121 -8.36 -3.33 3.32
N VAL A 122 -9.49 -3.63 3.92
CA VAL A 122 -9.60 -4.21 5.25
C VAL A 122 -9.53 -5.74 5.11
N GLY A 123 -8.38 -6.32 5.48
CA GLY A 123 -8.07 -7.72 5.19
C GLY A 123 -7.66 -7.95 3.72
N CYS A 124 -7.61 -9.22 3.29
CA CYS A 124 -7.22 -9.59 1.94
C CYS A 124 -7.73 -10.99 1.57
N ARG A 125 -8.34 -11.15 0.40
CA ARG A 125 -8.86 -12.46 -0.06
C ARG A 125 -7.81 -13.35 -0.75
N MET A 126 -6.59 -12.87 -0.98
CA MET A 126 -5.59 -13.62 -1.76
C MET A 126 -5.09 -14.88 -1.05
N GLY A 127 -5.19 -14.96 0.27
CA GLY A 127 -4.89 -16.16 1.05
C GLY A 127 -3.43 -16.61 1.02
N CYS A 128 -2.48 -15.70 0.82
CA CYS A 128 -1.05 -16.02 0.81
C CYS A 128 -0.63 -16.60 2.16
N THR A 129 0.02 -17.79 2.17
CA THR A 129 0.32 -18.56 3.39
C THR A 129 1.33 -17.89 4.32
N PHE A 130 2.14 -16.98 3.80
CA PHE A 130 3.19 -16.24 4.51
C PHE A 130 2.74 -14.84 4.96
N CYS A 131 1.44 -14.50 4.80
CA CYS A 131 0.93 -13.15 5.08
C CYS A 131 -0.20 -13.21 6.12
N GLN A 132 -0.05 -12.45 7.20
CA GLN A 132 -1.06 -12.38 8.27
C GLN A 132 -2.37 -11.74 7.77
N THR A 133 -2.29 -10.68 6.98
CA THR A 133 -3.47 -10.06 6.35
C THR A 133 -4.24 -11.05 5.46
N GLY A 134 -3.53 -11.92 4.74
CA GLY A 134 -4.15 -12.96 3.92
C GLY A 134 -4.93 -14.01 4.72
N LYS A 135 -4.57 -14.24 5.99
CA LYS A 135 -5.29 -15.14 6.90
C LYS A 135 -6.57 -14.51 7.48
N MET A 136 -6.70 -13.18 7.44
CA MET A 136 -7.90 -12.48 7.96
C MET A 136 -9.11 -12.60 7.03
N GLY A 137 -8.91 -12.95 5.75
CA GLY A 137 -9.92 -12.78 4.72
C GLY A 137 -10.19 -11.31 4.40
N LEU A 138 -10.99 -11.06 3.38
CA LEU A 138 -11.41 -9.72 2.99
C LEU A 138 -12.70 -9.34 3.72
N LYS A 139 -12.71 -8.17 4.35
CA LYS A 139 -13.93 -7.55 4.90
C LYS A 139 -14.55 -6.62 3.86
N ARG A 140 -13.81 -5.59 3.43
CA ARG A 140 -14.19 -4.68 2.35
C ARG A 140 -12.99 -3.96 1.73
N ASN A 141 -13.24 -3.34 0.61
CA ASN A 141 -12.31 -2.39 0.00
C ASN A 141 -12.25 -1.09 0.81
N LEU A 142 -11.09 -0.43 0.81
CA LEU A 142 -11.01 0.98 1.22
C LEU A 142 -11.42 1.86 0.05
N THR A 143 -12.12 2.96 0.33
CA THR A 143 -12.43 3.99 -0.66
C THR A 143 -11.16 4.77 -1.03
N SER A 144 -11.19 5.53 -2.12
CA SER A 144 -10.07 6.39 -2.51
C SER A 144 -9.75 7.44 -1.44
N GLY A 145 -10.78 7.95 -0.76
CA GLY A 145 -10.63 8.87 0.37
C GLY A 145 -9.97 8.21 1.58
N GLU A 146 -10.36 6.98 1.94
CA GLU A 146 -9.70 6.22 3.01
C GLU A 146 -8.24 5.87 2.66
N ILE A 147 -7.94 5.58 1.39
CA ILE A 147 -6.57 5.40 0.92
C ILE A 147 -5.77 6.69 1.05
N LEU A 148 -6.32 7.82 0.63
CA LEU A 148 -5.65 9.13 0.68
C LEU A 148 -5.55 9.69 2.10
N SER A 149 -6.50 9.36 2.98
CA SER A 149 -6.46 9.80 4.38
C SER A 149 -5.21 9.30 5.11
N GLN A 150 -4.64 8.14 4.70
CA GLN A 150 -3.38 7.65 5.23
C GLN A 150 -2.22 8.63 4.96
N LEU A 151 -2.23 9.31 3.80
CA LEU A 151 -1.25 10.34 3.48
C LEU A 151 -1.47 11.60 4.33
N HIS A 152 -2.73 11.97 4.59
CA HIS A 152 -3.06 13.11 5.45
C HIS A 152 -2.63 12.86 6.90
N ILE A 153 -2.94 11.68 7.45
CA ILE A 153 -2.52 11.28 8.80
C ILE A 153 -0.99 11.28 8.90
N ALA A 154 -0.29 10.67 7.92
CA ALA A 154 1.15 10.68 7.89
C ALA A 154 1.74 12.10 7.81
N ARG A 155 1.15 13.00 7.01
CA ARG A 155 1.56 14.42 6.93
C ARG A 155 1.46 15.13 8.27
N GLN A 156 0.40 14.88 9.04
CA GLN A 156 0.20 15.49 10.36
C GLN A 156 1.24 15.03 11.40
N ASN A 157 1.82 13.84 11.20
CA ASN A 157 2.85 13.27 12.08
C ASN A 157 4.29 13.55 11.59
N LEU A 158 4.46 14.16 10.41
CA LEU A 158 5.75 14.62 9.89
C LEU A 158 5.94 16.12 10.21
N GLN A 159 7.00 16.46 10.93
CA GLN A 159 7.34 17.85 11.25
C GLN A 159 7.75 18.61 9.97
N ASP A 160 9.06 18.78 9.75
CA ASP A 160 9.61 19.52 8.60
C ASP A 160 9.85 18.63 7.36
N ARG A 161 9.41 17.38 7.39
CA ARG A 161 9.61 16.41 6.31
C ARG A 161 8.32 16.18 5.52
N ARG A 162 8.47 15.76 4.27
CA ARG A 162 7.35 15.41 3.39
C ARG A 162 7.42 13.95 2.94
N ILE A 163 6.26 13.37 2.68
CA ILE A 163 6.16 12.06 2.04
C ILE A 163 6.79 12.16 0.65
N THR A 164 7.79 11.33 0.39
CA THR A 164 8.49 11.30 -0.91
C THR A 164 8.13 10.07 -1.74
N ASN A 165 7.69 8.99 -1.11
CA ASN A 165 7.36 7.73 -1.75
C ASN A 165 6.12 7.12 -1.10
N VAL A 166 5.25 6.54 -1.92
CA VAL A 166 4.11 5.75 -1.47
C VAL A 166 4.21 4.34 -2.05
N VAL A 167 3.98 3.33 -1.22
CA VAL A 167 3.96 1.93 -1.65
C VAL A 167 2.68 1.25 -1.15
N PHE A 168 1.93 0.64 -2.06
CA PHE A 168 0.76 -0.19 -1.73
C PHE A 168 1.25 -1.60 -1.35
N MET A 169 1.82 -1.71 -0.14
CA MET A 169 2.37 -2.95 0.42
C MET A 169 1.84 -3.21 1.84
N GLY A 170 0.82 -2.47 2.25
CA GLY A 170 0.07 -2.66 3.49
C GLY A 170 -0.95 -3.79 3.37
N MET A 171 -2.11 -3.59 3.97
CA MET A 171 -3.20 -4.59 3.93
C MET A 171 -3.95 -4.53 2.60
N GLY A 172 -4.25 -5.72 2.04
CA GLY A 172 -5.03 -5.88 0.82
C GLY A 172 -4.24 -6.20 -0.43
N GLU A 173 -4.97 -6.51 -1.49
CA GLU A 173 -4.48 -6.62 -2.87
C GLU A 173 -4.93 -5.39 -3.66
N PRO A 174 -4.03 -4.47 -4.02
CA PRO A 174 -4.44 -3.22 -4.66
C PRO A 174 -5.21 -3.42 -5.97
N LEU A 175 -4.85 -4.43 -6.76
CA LEU A 175 -5.52 -4.69 -8.03
C LEU A 175 -6.86 -5.42 -7.88
N ASP A 176 -7.21 -5.89 -6.69
CA ASP A 176 -8.54 -6.38 -6.35
C ASP A 176 -9.49 -5.23 -5.93
N ASN A 177 -8.92 -4.06 -5.63
CA ASN A 177 -9.60 -2.78 -5.38
C ASN A 177 -9.21 -1.74 -6.45
N TYR A 178 -9.26 -2.14 -7.72
CA TYR A 178 -8.62 -1.43 -8.83
C TYR A 178 -9.07 0.02 -8.97
N ASP A 179 -10.38 0.26 -9.03
CA ASP A 179 -10.91 1.58 -9.39
C ASP A 179 -10.58 2.62 -8.29
N GLU A 180 -10.73 2.28 -7.02
CA GLU A 180 -10.39 3.16 -5.89
C GLU A 180 -8.88 3.40 -5.79
N VAL A 181 -8.07 2.37 -6.01
CA VAL A 181 -6.60 2.49 -6.02
C VAL A 181 -6.12 3.37 -7.17
N VAL A 182 -6.65 3.22 -8.37
CA VAL A 182 -6.27 4.06 -9.52
C VAL A 182 -6.71 5.50 -9.30
N LYS A 183 -7.92 5.72 -8.77
CA LYS A 183 -8.43 7.05 -8.42
C LYS A 183 -7.51 7.73 -7.39
N ALA A 184 -7.15 7.04 -6.31
CA ALA A 184 -6.19 7.55 -5.33
C ALA A 184 -4.81 7.83 -5.94
N CYS A 185 -4.28 6.92 -6.77
CA CYS A 185 -3.01 7.12 -7.46
C CYS A 185 -3.03 8.34 -8.39
N ARG A 186 -4.13 8.61 -9.10
CA ARG A 186 -4.28 9.81 -9.94
C ARG A 186 -4.15 11.07 -9.10
N LEU A 187 -4.82 11.16 -7.94
CA LEU A 187 -4.70 12.30 -7.03
C LEU A 187 -3.31 12.41 -6.39
N MET A 188 -2.63 11.27 -6.15
CA MET A 188 -1.25 11.29 -5.68
C MET A 188 -0.28 11.89 -6.68
N VAL A 189 -0.48 11.65 -7.99
CA VAL A 189 0.44 12.13 -9.04
C VAL A 189 -0.01 13.46 -9.67
N ASP A 190 -1.23 13.89 -9.46
CA ASP A 190 -1.74 15.16 -9.97
C ASP A 190 -0.97 16.32 -9.32
N LYS A 191 -0.56 17.29 -10.16
CA LYS A 191 0.12 18.52 -9.71
C LYS A 191 -0.75 19.40 -8.81
N ASN A 192 -2.06 19.32 -8.95
CA ASN A 192 -3.03 20.02 -8.09
C ASN A 192 -3.36 19.19 -6.82
N GLY A 193 -3.05 17.90 -6.84
CA GLY A 193 -3.17 16.98 -5.73
C GLY A 193 -1.89 16.93 -4.88
N TRP A 194 -1.36 15.73 -4.66
CA TRP A 194 -0.12 15.52 -3.88
C TRP A 194 1.16 15.85 -4.65
N GLY A 195 1.13 15.92 -5.97
CA GLY A 195 2.27 16.26 -6.83
C GLY A 195 3.42 15.25 -6.79
N LEU A 196 3.17 14.01 -6.41
CA LEU A 196 4.18 12.97 -6.44
C LEU A 196 4.50 12.58 -7.89
N SER A 197 5.77 12.36 -8.20
CA SER A 197 6.12 11.73 -9.46
C SER A 197 5.56 10.31 -9.54
N MET A 198 5.08 9.87 -10.71
CA MET A 198 4.64 8.49 -10.95
C MET A 198 5.67 7.43 -10.50
N HIS A 199 6.97 7.79 -10.55
CA HIS A 199 8.05 6.91 -10.08
C HIS A 199 8.19 6.86 -8.54
N ARG A 200 7.40 7.64 -7.83
CA ARG A 200 7.36 7.67 -6.36
C ARG A 200 6.14 6.93 -5.79
N VAL A 201 5.22 6.53 -6.66
CA VAL A 201 4.07 5.69 -6.30
C VAL A 201 4.32 4.28 -6.84
N THR A 202 4.25 3.27 -5.97
CA THR A 202 4.46 1.86 -6.33
C THR A 202 3.21 1.06 -5.98
N VAL A 203 2.60 0.45 -6.98
CA VAL A 203 1.55 -0.54 -6.78
C VAL A 203 2.19 -1.91 -6.77
N SER A 204 2.01 -2.64 -5.65
CA SER A 204 2.45 -4.03 -5.50
C SER A 204 1.26 -4.96 -5.67
N THR A 205 1.43 -6.05 -6.40
CA THR A 205 0.36 -7.02 -6.63
C THR A 205 0.85 -8.46 -6.54
N SER A 206 -0.01 -9.33 -6.09
CA SER A 206 0.20 -10.78 -6.12
C SER A 206 0.13 -11.39 -7.52
N GLY A 207 -0.28 -10.59 -8.52
CA GLY A 207 -0.36 -11.02 -9.92
C GLY A 207 -1.78 -11.15 -10.47
N VAL A 208 -2.64 -10.18 -10.20
CA VAL A 208 -3.99 -10.11 -10.80
C VAL A 208 -3.86 -9.60 -12.23
N VAL A 209 -3.57 -10.53 -13.15
CA VAL A 209 -3.10 -10.28 -14.52
C VAL A 209 -3.93 -9.28 -15.33
N PRO A 210 -5.27 -9.37 -15.41
CA PRO A 210 -6.06 -8.43 -16.22
C PRO A 210 -5.87 -6.97 -15.78
N TYR A 211 -5.73 -6.74 -14.48
CA TYR A 211 -5.56 -5.39 -13.94
C TYR A 211 -4.13 -4.87 -14.04
N ILE A 212 -3.11 -5.74 -14.15
CA ILE A 212 -1.74 -5.32 -14.48
C ILE A 212 -1.72 -4.65 -15.86
N GLN A 213 -2.34 -5.28 -16.86
CA GLN A 213 -2.41 -4.75 -18.22
C GLN A 213 -3.22 -3.45 -18.28
N LYS A 214 -4.36 -3.39 -17.54
CA LYS A 214 -5.19 -2.20 -17.44
C LYS A 214 -4.43 -1.04 -16.79
N LEU A 215 -3.72 -1.28 -15.67
CA LEU A 215 -2.91 -0.28 -14.99
C LEU A 215 -1.81 0.29 -15.91
N GLY A 216 -1.12 -0.57 -16.64
CA GLY A 216 -0.07 -0.16 -17.58
C GLY A 216 -0.56 0.79 -18.67
N LYS A 217 -1.81 0.64 -19.13
CA LYS A 217 -2.42 1.51 -20.12
C LYS A 217 -2.94 2.82 -19.54
N GLU A 218 -3.52 2.78 -18.34
CA GLU A 218 -4.22 3.93 -17.76
C GLU A 218 -3.33 4.83 -16.92
N LEU A 219 -2.41 4.23 -16.13
CA LEU A 219 -1.56 4.96 -15.20
C LEU A 219 -0.28 4.17 -14.88
N PRO A 220 0.77 4.28 -15.69
CA PRO A 220 1.99 3.47 -15.58
C PRO A 220 2.88 3.91 -14.40
N VAL A 221 2.37 3.79 -13.19
CA VAL A 221 3.14 3.95 -11.95
C VAL A 221 4.14 2.81 -11.79
N ARG A 222 5.00 2.85 -10.78
CA ARG A 222 5.92 1.72 -10.53
C ARG A 222 5.14 0.47 -10.15
N LEU A 223 5.50 -0.64 -10.81
CA LEU A 223 4.93 -1.94 -10.53
C LEU A 223 5.90 -2.78 -9.70
N ALA A 224 5.38 -3.40 -8.64
CA ALA A 224 6.05 -4.45 -7.89
C ALA A 224 5.21 -5.74 -7.96
N ILE A 225 5.87 -6.87 -8.13
CA ILE A 225 5.23 -8.18 -8.21
C ILE A 225 5.67 -9.03 -7.04
N SER A 226 4.73 -9.42 -6.22
CA SER A 226 4.90 -10.48 -5.23
C SER A 226 5.00 -11.83 -5.93
N LEU A 227 6.22 -12.19 -6.36
CA LEU A 227 6.46 -13.41 -7.11
C LEU A 227 6.65 -14.62 -6.18
N HIS A 228 7.61 -14.53 -5.28
CA HIS A 228 7.97 -15.43 -4.18
C HIS A 228 8.33 -16.86 -4.56
N GLU A 229 8.00 -17.30 -5.77
CA GLU A 229 8.32 -18.62 -6.32
C GLU A 229 8.28 -18.58 -7.86
N ALA A 230 9.15 -19.34 -8.51
CA ALA A 230 9.25 -19.43 -9.97
C ALA A 230 8.84 -20.83 -10.52
N ASP A 231 8.13 -21.60 -9.72
CA ASP A 231 7.53 -22.87 -10.05
C ASP A 231 6.02 -22.79 -9.81
N ASP A 232 5.19 -23.08 -10.82
CA ASP A 232 3.73 -22.91 -10.74
C ASP A 232 3.09 -23.75 -9.63
N LYS A 233 3.55 -24.98 -9.43
CA LYS A 233 2.99 -25.86 -8.39
C LYS A 233 3.28 -25.30 -6.99
N LYS A 234 4.54 -24.94 -6.73
CA LYS A 234 4.95 -24.36 -5.45
C LYS A 234 4.31 -23.00 -5.22
N ARG A 235 4.27 -22.14 -6.25
CA ARG A 235 3.64 -20.82 -6.17
C ARG A 235 2.15 -20.94 -5.84
N SER A 236 1.44 -21.88 -6.46
CA SER A 236 0.02 -22.12 -6.20
C SER A 236 -0.28 -22.61 -4.77
N GLN A 237 0.70 -23.25 -4.12
CA GLN A 237 0.61 -23.61 -2.70
C GLN A 237 0.82 -22.42 -1.77
N MET A 238 1.73 -21.52 -2.13
CA MET A 238 2.03 -20.32 -1.34
C MET A 238 1.06 -19.18 -1.60
N MET A 239 0.61 -19.01 -2.84
CA MET A 239 -0.20 -17.92 -3.35
C MET A 239 -1.33 -18.45 -4.22
N PRO A 240 -2.54 -18.65 -3.68
CA PRO A 240 -3.67 -19.22 -4.41
C PRO A 240 -4.06 -18.49 -5.70
N VAL A 241 -3.75 -17.19 -5.80
CA VAL A 241 -3.97 -16.38 -7.03
C VAL A 241 -3.29 -17.00 -8.26
N ASN A 242 -2.20 -17.74 -8.08
CA ASN A 242 -1.48 -18.40 -9.17
C ASN A 242 -2.31 -19.51 -9.87
N ARG A 243 -3.28 -20.09 -9.17
CA ARG A 243 -4.19 -21.07 -9.77
C ARG A 243 -5.07 -20.44 -10.85
N LYS A 244 -5.41 -19.17 -10.68
CA LYS A 244 -6.21 -18.39 -11.64
C LYS A 244 -5.32 -17.73 -12.70
N TYR A 245 -4.13 -17.27 -12.32
CA TYR A 245 -3.19 -16.58 -13.19
C TYR A 245 -1.81 -17.22 -13.08
N PRO A 246 -1.53 -18.27 -13.86
CA PRO A 246 -0.24 -18.97 -13.84
C PRO A 246 0.94 -18.08 -14.23
N LEU A 247 2.15 -18.53 -13.90
CA LEU A 247 3.38 -17.78 -14.15
C LEU A 247 3.56 -17.37 -15.62
N ALA A 248 3.12 -18.20 -16.57
CA ALA A 248 3.21 -17.89 -18.00
C ALA A 248 2.35 -16.66 -18.38
N GLU A 249 1.11 -16.60 -17.89
CA GLU A 249 0.22 -15.45 -18.12
C GLU A 249 0.73 -14.20 -17.42
N LEU A 250 1.21 -14.34 -16.18
CA LEU A 250 1.82 -13.24 -15.44
C LEU A 250 3.03 -12.70 -16.22
N LYS A 251 3.93 -13.56 -16.70
CA LYS A 251 5.10 -13.13 -17.48
C LYS A 251 4.70 -12.35 -18.73
N LYS A 252 3.68 -12.81 -19.48
CA LYS A 252 3.17 -12.12 -20.66
C LYS A 252 2.72 -10.69 -20.29
N ALA A 253 1.93 -10.53 -19.24
CA ALA A 253 1.49 -9.20 -18.79
C ALA A 253 2.66 -8.30 -18.36
N LEU A 254 3.71 -8.86 -17.75
CA LEU A 254 4.89 -8.10 -17.35
C LEU A 254 5.74 -7.64 -18.55
N LEU A 255 5.81 -8.42 -19.61
CA LEU A 255 6.50 -8.03 -20.87
C LEU A 255 5.78 -6.88 -21.56
N GLU A 256 4.46 -6.81 -21.46
CA GLU A 256 3.62 -5.76 -22.03
C GLU A 256 3.52 -4.51 -21.14
N TYR A 257 3.89 -4.58 -19.86
CA TYR A 257 3.81 -3.45 -18.94
C TYR A 257 4.83 -2.35 -19.33
N PRO A 258 4.42 -1.07 -19.46
CA PRO A 258 5.31 0.03 -19.84
C PRO A 258 6.22 0.45 -18.69
N ALA A 259 7.08 -0.46 -18.27
CA ALA A 259 8.01 -0.25 -17.17
C ALA A 259 9.01 0.86 -17.48
N HIS A 260 9.35 1.65 -16.47
CA HIS A 260 10.32 2.74 -16.63
C HIS A 260 11.68 2.22 -17.08
N LYS A 261 12.26 2.86 -18.13
CA LYS A 261 13.52 2.42 -18.76
C LYS A 261 14.70 2.23 -17.78
N ARG A 262 14.80 3.05 -16.72
CA ARG A 262 15.87 2.98 -15.73
C ARG A 262 15.60 1.98 -14.62
N TYR A 263 14.35 1.90 -14.13
CA TYR A 263 14.03 1.19 -12.90
C TYR A 263 13.46 -0.22 -13.11
N GLY A 264 12.86 -0.47 -14.28
CA GLY A 264 12.20 -1.74 -14.56
C GLY A 264 11.04 -2.05 -13.61
N ILE A 265 10.64 -3.31 -13.56
CA ILE A 265 9.66 -3.86 -12.61
C ILE A 265 10.41 -4.36 -11.37
N THR A 266 9.82 -4.19 -10.20
CA THR A 266 10.37 -4.76 -8.97
C THR A 266 9.75 -6.14 -8.74
N ILE A 267 10.58 -7.15 -8.53
CA ILE A 267 10.16 -8.48 -8.10
C ILE A 267 10.40 -8.59 -6.59
N GLU A 268 9.35 -8.79 -5.83
CA GLU A 268 9.44 -9.07 -4.41
C GLU A 268 9.53 -10.60 -4.23
N TYR A 269 10.56 -11.06 -3.55
CA TYR A 269 10.83 -12.47 -3.34
C TYR A 269 11.11 -12.74 -1.85
N VAL A 270 10.10 -13.26 -1.16
CA VAL A 270 10.24 -13.66 0.25
C VAL A 270 11.14 -14.89 0.32
N MET A 271 12.15 -14.86 1.19
CA MET A 271 13.14 -15.92 1.35
C MET A 271 12.79 -16.77 2.57
N ILE A 272 12.44 -18.03 2.33
CA ILE A 272 11.97 -19.00 3.33
C ILE A 272 12.91 -20.20 3.34
N GLU A 273 13.52 -20.49 4.50
CA GLU A 273 14.48 -21.56 4.67
C GLU A 273 13.92 -22.92 4.22
N GLY A 274 14.69 -23.61 3.38
CA GLY A 274 14.36 -24.95 2.89
C GLY A 274 13.17 -25.01 1.91
N LYS A 275 12.55 -23.87 1.56
CA LYS A 275 11.40 -23.84 0.63
C LYS A 275 11.76 -23.29 -0.74
N ASN A 276 12.26 -22.05 -0.78
CA ASN A 276 12.50 -21.31 -2.02
C ASN A 276 13.87 -20.62 -2.08
N ASP A 277 14.79 -20.97 -1.19
CA ASP A 277 16.09 -20.31 -1.00
C ASP A 277 17.30 -21.10 -1.52
N SER A 278 17.06 -22.25 -2.20
CA SER A 278 18.14 -23.06 -2.79
C SER A 278 18.66 -22.46 -4.09
N ILE A 279 19.86 -22.85 -4.51
CA ILE A 279 20.43 -22.46 -5.81
C ILE A 279 19.58 -22.97 -6.98
N GLU A 280 18.91 -24.09 -6.83
CA GLU A 280 18.00 -24.61 -7.87
C GLU A 280 16.80 -23.67 -8.05
N GLU A 281 16.25 -23.11 -6.95
CA GLU A 281 15.20 -22.10 -7.05
C GLU A 281 15.73 -20.78 -7.65
N ALA A 282 16.97 -20.39 -7.36
CA ALA A 282 17.60 -19.25 -8.01
C ALA A 282 17.74 -19.45 -9.53
N LYS A 283 18.08 -20.68 -9.99
CA LYS A 283 18.13 -21.02 -11.43
C LYS A 283 16.76 -20.88 -12.09
N LYS A 284 15.71 -21.40 -11.47
CA LYS A 284 14.32 -21.25 -11.96
C LYS A 284 13.91 -19.79 -12.06
N LEU A 285 14.24 -19.01 -11.02
CA LEU A 285 13.94 -17.58 -10.98
C LEU A 285 14.62 -16.83 -12.13
N VAL A 286 15.92 -17.05 -12.36
CA VAL A 286 16.67 -16.46 -13.47
C VAL A 286 16.04 -16.82 -14.82
N LYS A 287 15.69 -18.10 -15.03
CA LYS A 287 15.01 -18.57 -16.25
C LYS A 287 13.66 -17.86 -16.44
N TYR A 288 12.88 -17.73 -15.37
CA TYR A 288 11.58 -17.04 -15.43
C TYR A 288 11.74 -15.56 -15.77
N LEU A 289 12.72 -14.87 -15.20
CA LEU A 289 12.95 -13.43 -15.38
C LEU A 289 13.61 -13.08 -16.73
N SER A 290 14.06 -14.05 -17.51
CA SER A 290 14.66 -13.82 -18.83
C SER A 290 13.75 -12.98 -19.73
N GLY A 291 14.31 -11.93 -20.35
CA GLY A 291 13.59 -10.98 -21.20
C GLY A 291 12.88 -9.86 -20.45
N LEU A 292 12.81 -9.90 -19.12
CA LEU A 292 12.24 -8.84 -18.29
C LEU A 292 13.33 -7.90 -17.77
N LYS A 293 13.09 -6.60 -17.81
CA LYS A 293 13.92 -5.62 -17.11
C LYS A 293 13.45 -5.49 -15.67
N VAL A 294 14.17 -6.10 -14.75
CA VAL A 294 13.76 -6.22 -13.35
C VAL A 294 14.89 -5.95 -12.36
N LYS A 295 14.52 -5.69 -11.11
CA LYS A 295 15.33 -5.91 -9.92
C LYS A 295 14.56 -6.85 -8.98
N VAL A 296 15.26 -7.67 -8.23
CA VAL A 296 14.68 -8.60 -7.27
C VAL A 296 14.98 -8.12 -5.86
N ASN A 297 13.97 -7.81 -5.06
CA ASN A 297 14.15 -7.58 -3.63
C ASN A 297 14.07 -8.95 -2.91
N LEU A 298 15.16 -9.40 -2.33
CA LEU A 298 15.20 -10.59 -1.50
C LEU A 298 14.81 -10.23 -0.07
N ILE A 299 13.70 -10.75 0.43
CA ILE A 299 13.11 -10.35 1.71
C ILE A 299 13.10 -11.56 2.65
N PRO A 300 13.96 -11.62 3.68
CA PRO A 300 13.81 -12.64 4.71
C PRO A 300 12.39 -12.58 5.28
N ILE A 301 11.72 -13.74 5.41
CA ILE A 301 10.36 -13.78 5.93
C ILE A 301 10.29 -13.21 7.35
N ASN A 302 9.28 -12.40 7.63
CA ASN A 302 9.05 -11.87 8.97
C ASN A 302 8.22 -12.84 9.79
N HIS A 303 8.61 -13.04 11.04
CA HIS A 303 7.83 -13.84 11.98
C HIS A 303 6.57 -13.12 12.43
N PHE A 304 5.48 -13.88 12.58
CA PHE A 304 4.26 -13.45 13.24
C PHE A 304 3.59 -14.67 13.90
N PRO A 305 2.67 -14.49 14.87
CA PRO A 305 2.01 -15.60 15.55
C PRO A 305 1.33 -16.56 14.57
N GLY A 306 1.61 -17.87 14.71
CA GLY A 306 1.01 -18.91 13.88
C GLY A 306 1.65 -19.07 12.49
N ILE A 307 2.88 -18.59 12.29
CA ILE A 307 3.72 -18.95 11.15
C ILE A 307 4.82 -19.93 11.57
N GLU A 308 4.90 -21.06 10.87
CA GLU A 308 5.91 -22.11 11.08
C GLU A 308 7.09 -22.03 10.10
N MET A 309 7.22 -20.90 9.39
CA MET A 309 8.26 -20.68 8.38
C MET A 309 9.41 -19.86 8.98
N ASN A 310 10.64 -20.33 8.73
CA ASN A 310 11.84 -19.63 9.16
C ASN A 310 12.44 -18.77 8.03
N PRO A 311 13.06 -17.63 8.36
CA PRO A 311 13.83 -16.86 7.39
C PRO A 311 15.06 -17.64 6.96
N SER A 312 15.42 -17.53 5.69
CA SER A 312 16.67 -18.08 5.16
C SER A 312 17.87 -17.60 5.96
N THR A 313 18.86 -18.45 6.13
CA THR A 313 20.11 -18.08 6.79
C THR A 313 20.83 -16.95 6.05
N ALA A 314 21.66 -16.18 6.77
CA ALA A 314 22.45 -15.10 6.15
C ALA A 314 23.33 -15.61 4.99
N ASP A 315 23.81 -16.84 5.10
CA ASP A 315 24.64 -17.49 4.09
C ASP A 315 23.81 -17.92 2.88
N GLY A 316 22.63 -18.50 3.11
CA GLY A 316 21.66 -18.82 2.05
C GLY A 316 21.26 -17.57 1.26
N LEU A 317 20.94 -16.47 1.95
CA LEU A 317 20.63 -15.18 1.33
C LEU A 317 21.76 -14.67 0.45
N ARG A 318 23.01 -14.71 0.96
CA ARG A 318 24.19 -14.26 0.21
C ARG A 318 24.48 -15.11 -1.02
N ARG A 319 24.38 -16.44 -0.92
CA ARG A 319 24.56 -17.35 -2.06
C ARG A 319 23.50 -17.11 -3.13
N PHE A 320 22.24 -16.98 -2.75
CA PHE A 320 21.13 -16.71 -3.67
C PHE A 320 21.31 -15.34 -4.34
N GLN A 321 21.64 -14.29 -3.56
CA GLN A 321 21.94 -12.95 -4.07
C GLN A 321 23.08 -12.98 -5.08
N LYS A 322 24.19 -13.62 -4.72
CA LYS A 322 25.36 -13.73 -5.61
C LYS A 322 25.00 -14.40 -6.93
N TYR A 323 24.23 -15.50 -6.87
CA TYR A 323 23.80 -16.23 -8.08
C TYR A 323 23.00 -15.34 -9.05
N LEU A 324 22.12 -14.48 -8.55
CA LEU A 324 21.36 -13.52 -9.36
C LEU A 324 22.27 -12.39 -9.89
N SER A 325 23.11 -11.83 -9.03
CA SER A 325 24.01 -10.72 -9.38
C SER A 325 25.04 -11.11 -10.44
N ASP A 326 25.60 -12.33 -10.37
CA ASP A 326 26.52 -12.87 -11.39
C ASP A 326 25.84 -13.00 -12.77
N ARG A 327 24.51 -12.91 -12.83
CA ARG A 327 23.69 -12.92 -14.06
C ARG A 327 23.06 -11.56 -14.37
N SER A 328 23.68 -10.49 -13.85
CA SER A 328 23.25 -9.10 -14.08
C SER A 328 21.83 -8.79 -13.62
N ILE A 329 21.28 -9.54 -12.66
CA ILE A 329 20.00 -9.25 -12.02
C ILE A 329 20.28 -8.57 -10.67
N PRO A 330 19.99 -7.27 -10.51
CA PRO A 330 20.15 -6.60 -9.22
C PRO A 330 19.27 -7.23 -8.17
N ALA A 331 19.85 -7.75 -7.09
CA ALA A 331 19.15 -8.51 -6.06
C ALA A 331 19.51 -8.04 -4.63
N PRO A 332 19.13 -6.81 -4.22
CA PRO A 332 19.40 -6.36 -2.86
C PRO A 332 18.60 -7.19 -1.83
N ILE A 333 19.26 -7.52 -0.71
CA ILE A 333 18.59 -8.09 0.46
C ILE A 333 17.91 -6.93 1.20
N ARG A 334 16.61 -7.07 1.46
CA ARG A 334 15.81 -6.05 2.11
C ARG A 334 15.24 -6.56 3.42
N TYR A 335 15.85 -6.16 4.50
CA TYR A 335 15.29 -6.37 5.83
C TYR A 335 14.11 -5.43 6.05
N SER A 336 13.02 -5.96 6.58
CA SER A 336 11.84 -5.16 6.91
C SER A 336 12.14 -4.20 8.05
N ARG A 337 11.61 -2.99 7.96
CA ARG A 337 11.63 -2.02 9.04
C ARG A 337 10.44 -2.21 9.96
N GLY A 338 10.52 -1.66 11.18
CA GLY A 338 9.44 -1.76 12.16
C GLY A 338 9.12 -3.19 12.59
N GLN A 339 10.07 -4.13 12.51
CA GLN A 339 9.85 -5.52 12.89
C GLN A 339 9.42 -5.68 14.34
N ASP A 340 9.98 -4.85 15.21
CA ASP A 340 9.71 -4.84 16.64
C ASP A 340 8.30 -4.38 17.01
N ILE A 341 7.65 -3.65 16.13
CA ILE A 341 6.25 -3.21 16.27
C ILE A 341 5.31 -3.97 15.31
N SER A 342 5.77 -5.10 14.75
CA SER A 342 5.02 -5.88 13.73
C SER A 342 4.59 -5.02 12.54
N GLY A 343 5.45 -4.11 12.09
CA GLY A 343 5.24 -3.23 10.93
C GLY A 343 5.85 -3.76 9.63
N GLY A 344 6.51 -4.93 9.65
CA GLY A 344 7.14 -5.51 8.46
C GLY A 344 6.15 -6.13 7.48
N CYS A 345 6.63 -6.37 6.25
CA CYS A 345 5.82 -6.99 5.20
C CYS A 345 5.23 -8.33 5.66
N GLY A 346 3.92 -8.50 5.45
CA GLY A 346 3.16 -9.69 5.82
C GLY A 346 2.76 -9.77 7.30
N GLN A 347 3.14 -8.80 8.14
CA GLN A 347 2.84 -8.79 9.58
C GLN A 347 1.58 -8.02 9.97
N LEU A 348 1.03 -7.18 9.09
CA LEU A 348 -0.12 -6.35 9.41
C LEU A 348 -1.38 -7.20 9.62
N ALA A 349 -2.06 -6.98 10.77
CA ALA A 349 -3.15 -7.81 11.23
C ALA A 349 -4.36 -7.02 11.78
N ALA A 350 -4.29 -5.70 11.83
CA ALA A 350 -5.34 -4.82 12.37
C ALA A 350 -5.84 -5.27 13.76
N LYS A 351 -4.91 -5.53 14.69
CA LYS A 351 -5.22 -5.98 16.05
C LYS A 351 -5.08 -4.84 17.04
N HIS A 352 -6.00 -4.78 18.01
CA HIS A 352 -5.87 -3.86 19.15
C HIS A 352 -4.63 -4.16 20.02
N GLU A 353 -4.12 -3.16 20.72
CA GLU A 353 -2.97 -3.30 21.64
C GLU A 353 -3.18 -4.38 22.69
N SER A 354 -4.42 -4.57 23.18
CA SER A 354 -4.77 -5.63 24.12
C SER A 354 -4.50 -7.04 23.57
N GLU A 355 -4.66 -7.24 22.26
CA GLU A 355 -4.36 -8.50 21.58
C GLU A 355 -2.85 -8.64 21.29
N LEU A 356 -2.16 -7.52 21.07
CA LEU A 356 -0.70 -7.49 20.89
C LEU A 356 0.05 -7.70 22.22
N ALA A 357 -0.51 -7.20 23.33
CA ALA A 357 0.05 -7.39 24.68
C ALA A 357 0.03 -8.86 25.14
N MET A 358 -0.81 -9.69 24.56
CA MET A 358 -0.82 -11.14 24.77
C MET A 358 0.24 -11.90 23.95
N ASP A 359 0.96 -11.23 23.03
CA ASP A 359 2.08 -11.86 22.31
C ASP A 359 3.27 -12.04 23.26
N PRO A 360 3.72 -13.27 23.56
CA PRO A 360 4.82 -13.55 24.50
C PRO A 360 6.12 -12.80 24.18
N ARG A 361 6.32 -12.39 22.91
CA ARG A 361 7.49 -11.64 22.45
C ARG A 361 7.46 -10.19 22.90
N VAL A 362 6.28 -9.58 23.03
CA VAL A 362 6.08 -8.23 23.56
C VAL A 362 6.30 -8.23 25.08
N LEU A 363 5.83 -9.27 25.79
CA LEU A 363 6.01 -9.45 27.23
C LEU A 363 7.49 -9.64 27.62
N HIS A 364 8.26 -10.41 26.85
CA HIS A 364 9.69 -10.60 27.09
C HIS A 364 10.51 -9.31 26.92
N ARG A 365 10.07 -8.41 26.06
CA ARG A 365 10.76 -7.16 25.76
C ARG A 365 10.46 -6.08 26.80
N ASN A 366 9.24 -6.03 27.32
CA ASN A 366 8.88 -5.11 28.41
C ASN A 366 9.59 -5.49 29.72
N ARG A 367 9.85 -6.78 29.99
CA ARG A 367 10.70 -7.22 31.07
C ARG A 367 12.15 -6.74 30.91
N ARG A 368 12.78 -6.93 29.73
CA ARG A 368 14.15 -6.47 29.49
C ARG A 368 14.33 -4.94 29.51
N LYS A 369 13.28 -4.15 29.26
CA LYS A 369 13.33 -2.69 29.43
C LYS A 369 13.25 -2.29 30.89
N LYS A 370 12.44 -2.98 31.73
CA LYS A 370 12.40 -2.75 33.20
C LYS A 370 13.72 -3.10 33.88
N ASP A 371 14.37 -4.18 33.42
CA ASP A 371 15.66 -4.62 34.02
C ASP A 371 16.87 -3.76 33.58
N ARG A 372 16.71 -2.85 32.61
CA ARG A 372 17.74 -1.88 32.19
C ARG A 372 17.51 -0.45 32.71
N SER A 373 16.41 -0.24 33.40
CA SER A 373 16.03 1.05 34.01
C SER A 373 15.95 0.96 35.53
N ALA A 374 16.34 -0.18 36.14
CA ALA A 374 16.68 -0.41 37.54
C ALA A 374 18.18 -0.68 37.63
#